data_571f1930e05711f6dfeb14811bce255a
#
_entry.id   571f1930e05711f6dfeb14811bce255a
#
_cell.length_a   1.000
_cell.length_b   1.000
_cell.length_c   1.000
_cell.angle_alpha   90.00
_cell.angle_beta   90.00
_cell.angle_gamma   90.00
#
_symmetry.space_group_name_H-M   'P 1'
#
loop_
_entity.id
_entity.type
_entity.pdbx_description
1 polymer ?
#
loop_
_entity_poly.entity_id
_entity_poly.type
_entity_poly.pdbx_seq_one_letter_code
_entity_poly.pdbx_strand_id
1 'polypeptide(L)'
;EDLELDTARLDNEGGNIHSGKTLHINTPELNNQGGSIDATAHHLQSTAINNENGHLIGRESLTLTSDGEKLNNRGGQIISKGKLDITAKDTSIDSSGGYIVGKNIAADVGSVSGGKIESWEELTLRAKKAEKMESVRSGRDMKIETQDKYSMTGQYYSGGEAVIRATGGLEFAPEGKFEFNENIKVSSDAYIINRGLLSS
;
A
#
# COMPACT_ATOMS: atom_id res chain seq x y z
N GLU A 1 13.59 -5.16 -24.01
CA GLU A 1 14.71 -4.26 -23.70
C GLU A 1 14.34 -3.47 -22.43
N ASP A 2 15.35 -2.95 -21.73
CA ASP A 2 15.14 -2.05 -20.60
C ASP A 2 14.70 -0.68 -21.14
N LEU A 3 13.87 0.02 -20.38
CA LEU A 3 13.38 1.36 -20.68
C LEU A 3 13.69 2.30 -19.52
N GLU A 4 14.32 3.43 -19.80
CA GLU A 4 14.62 4.47 -18.83
C GLU A 4 13.95 5.77 -19.25
N LEU A 5 13.21 6.38 -18.33
CA LEU A 5 12.52 7.65 -18.50
C LEU A 5 12.94 8.60 -17.40
N ASP A 6 13.81 9.55 -17.74
CA ASP A 6 14.27 10.62 -16.84
C ASP A 6 13.78 11.96 -17.39
N THR A 7 12.87 12.60 -16.71
CA THR A 7 12.19 13.80 -17.20
C THR A 7 11.64 14.66 -16.05
N ALA A 8 11.50 15.96 -16.28
CA ALA A 8 10.90 16.86 -15.30
C ALA A 8 9.39 16.60 -15.08
N ARG A 9 8.69 16.03 -16.08
CA ARG A 9 7.29 15.66 -16.00
C ARG A 9 7.01 14.50 -16.96
N LEU A 10 6.31 13.49 -16.46
CA LEU A 10 5.81 12.39 -17.27
C LEU A 10 4.28 12.41 -17.26
N ASP A 11 3.68 12.64 -18.42
CA ASP A 11 2.24 12.60 -18.60
C ASP A 11 1.86 11.36 -19.43
N ASN A 12 1.21 10.42 -18.77
CA ASN A 12 0.70 9.17 -19.33
C ASN A 12 -0.82 9.05 -19.13
N GLU A 13 -1.53 10.19 -19.08
CA GLU A 13 -2.99 10.19 -18.92
C GLU A 13 -3.66 9.38 -20.04
N GLY A 14 -4.42 8.34 -19.66
CA GLY A 14 -5.04 7.40 -20.62
C GLY A 14 -4.06 6.64 -21.52
N GLY A 15 -2.75 6.84 -21.33
CA GLY A 15 -1.70 6.25 -22.14
C GLY A 15 -1.25 4.87 -21.67
N ASN A 16 -0.30 4.28 -22.40
CA ASN A 16 0.27 2.98 -22.08
C ASN A 16 1.80 3.01 -22.25
N ILE A 17 2.52 2.78 -21.16
CA ILE A 17 3.96 2.59 -21.13
C ILE A 17 4.24 1.14 -20.77
N HIS A 18 4.98 0.44 -21.64
CA HIS A 18 5.30 -0.96 -21.45
C HIS A 18 6.78 -1.26 -21.64
N SER A 19 7.36 -2.03 -20.71
CA SER A 19 8.67 -2.63 -20.88
C SER A 19 8.61 -4.16 -20.65
N GLY A 20 9.16 -4.90 -21.61
CA GLY A 20 9.28 -6.37 -21.47
C GLY A 20 10.34 -6.81 -20.46
N LYS A 21 11.15 -5.88 -19.94
CA LYS A 21 12.18 -6.11 -18.93
C LYS A 21 12.06 -5.08 -17.81
N THR A 22 13.12 -4.34 -17.55
CA THR A 22 13.15 -3.30 -16.52
C THR A 22 12.62 -1.99 -17.06
N LEU A 23 11.84 -1.29 -16.24
CA LEU A 23 11.42 0.09 -16.46
C LEU A 23 11.90 0.93 -15.27
N HIS A 24 12.71 1.94 -15.57
CA HIS A 24 13.09 2.97 -14.63
C HIS A 24 12.41 4.27 -14.99
N ILE A 25 11.65 4.81 -14.05
CA ILE A 25 11.03 6.14 -14.17
C ILE A 25 11.58 7.00 -13.04
N ASN A 26 12.20 8.13 -13.40
CA ASN A 26 12.62 9.16 -12.49
C ASN A 26 12.01 10.49 -12.94
N THR A 27 11.04 11.00 -12.19
CA THR A 27 10.34 12.24 -12.55
C THR A 27 9.77 12.91 -11.30
N PRO A 28 9.95 14.21 -11.10
CA PRO A 28 9.26 14.93 -10.03
C PRO A 28 7.73 14.84 -10.12
N GLU A 29 7.17 14.81 -11.33
CA GLU A 29 5.72 14.77 -11.55
C GLU A 29 5.33 13.64 -12.49
N LEU A 30 4.53 12.70 -11.99
CA LEU A 30 3.91 11.62 -12.76
C LEU A 30 2.39 11.77 -12.78
N ASN A 31 1.82 11.94 -13.98
CA ASN A 31 0.39 11.80 -14.21
C ASN A 31 0.13 10.48 -14.97
N ASN A 32 -0.47 9.50 -14.29
CA ASN A 32 -0.90 8.22 -14.87
C ASN A 32 -2.41 8.04 -14.70
N GLN A 33 -3.18 9.14 -14.69
CA GLN A 33 -4.64 9.07 -14.55
C GLN A 33 -5.26 8.27 -15.69
N GLY A 34 -5.98 7.19 -15.35
CA GLY A 34 -6.58 6.29 -16.33
C GLY A 34 -5.57 5.57 -17.24
N GLY A 35 -4.27 5.80 -17.06
CA GLY A 35 -3.21 5.19 -17.85
C GLY A 35 -2.70 3.88 -17.28
N SER A 36 -1.82 3.21 -18.02
CA SER A 36 -1.16 1.98 -17.59
C SER A 36 0.35 2.06 -17.77
N ILE A 37 1.08 1.73 -16.73
CA ILE A 37 2.54 1.59 -16.73
C ILE A 37 2.87 0.17 -16.26
N ASP A 38 3.47 -0.64 -17.13
CA ASP A 38 3.68 -2.07 -16.92
C ASP A 38 5.11 -2.48 -17.30
N ALA A 39 5.76 -3.23 -16.43
CA ALA A 39 7.08 -3.79 -16.67
C ALA A 39 7.26 -5.14 -15.97
N THR A 40 8.30 -5.89 -16.33
CA THR A 40 8.71 -7.08 -15.57
C THR A 40 9.26 -6.64 -14.22
N ALA A 41 10.27 -5.76 -14.19
CA ALA A 41 10.74 -5.08 -13.00
C ALA A 41 10.49 -3.58 -13.16
N HIS A 42 9.71 -2.99 -12.25
CA HIS A 42 9.33 -1.58 -12.34
C HIS A 42 9.95 -0.81 -11.17
N HIS A 43 10.76 0.19 -11.47
CA HIS A 43 11.35 1.12 -10.51
C HIS A 43 10.82 2.52 -10.79
N LEU A 44 10.01 3.04 -9.88
CA LEU A 44 9.42 4.37 -9.97
C LEU A 44 9.92 5.25 -8.83
N GLN A 45 10.52 6.38 -9.18
CA GLN A 45 10.83 7.46 -8.26
C GLN A 45 10.12 8.72 -8.71
N SER A 46 9.31 9.31 -7.82
CA SER A 46 8.57 10.53 -8.14
C SER A 46 8.14 11.27 -6.87
N THR A 47 8.17 12.59 -6.91
CA THR A 47 7.72 13.46 -5.82
C THR A 47 6.19 13.57 -5.78
N ALA A 48 5.54 13.72 -6.93
CA ALA A 48 4.09 13.80 -7.05
C ALA A 48 3.56 12.74 -8.00
N ILE A 49 2.68 11.86 -7.49
CA ILE A 49 2.12 10.75 -8.27
C ILE A 49 0.60 10.87 -8.31
N ASN A 50 0.06 10.98 -9.52
CA ASN A 50 -1.36 10.81 -9.79
C ASN A 50 -1.59 9.50 -10.55
N ASN A 51 -2.12 8.49 -9.86
CA ASN A 51 -2.50 7.20 -10.41
C ASN A 51 -4.02 6.98 -10.28
N GLU A 52 -4.82 8.06 -10.32
CA GLU A 52 -6.28 7.97 -10.22
C GLU A 52 -6.84 7.13 -11.36
N ASN A 53 -7.56 6.05 -11.04
CA ASN A 53 -8.07 5.06 -12.00
C ASN A 53 -7.00 4.45 -12.92
N GLY A 54 -5.72 4.65 -12.64
CA GLY A 54 -4.59 4.16 -13.42
C GLY A 54 -4.01 2.86 -12.86
N HIS A 55 -3.07 2.29 -13.60
CA HIS A 55 -2.39 1.04 -13.24
C HIS A 55 -0.88 1.22 -13.22
N LEU A 56 -0.25 0.86 -12.10
CA LEU A 56 1.20 0.71 -11.94
C LEU A 56 1.49 -0.77 -11.67
N ILE A 57 2.13 -1.46 -12.63
CA ILE A 57 2.26 -2.91 -12.59
C ILE A 57 3.72 -3.34 -12.70
N GLY A 58 4.16 -4.17 -11.75
CA GLY A 58 5.40 -4.94 -11.83
C GLY A 58 5.08 -6.43 -11.92
N ARG A 59 5.49 -7.10 -13.01
CA ARG A 59 5.17 -8.53 -13.17
C ARG A 59 5.98 -9.43 -12.25
N GLU A 60 7.18 -9.02 -11.87
CA GLU A 60 8.03 -9.71 -10.90
C GLU A 60 8.30 -8.83 -9.68
N SER A 61 8.51 -7.53 -9.89
CA SER A 61 8.73 -6.58 -8.80
C SER A 61 8.23 -5.18 -9.16
N LEU A 62 7.79 -4.45 -8.14
CA LEU A 62 7.54 -3.02 -8.21
C LEU A 62 8.16 -2.34 -6.99
N THR A 63 9.08 -1.43 -7.25
CA THR A 63 9.64 -0.53 -6.24
C THR A 63 9.14 0.88 -6.52
N LEU A 64 8.44 1.46 -5.57
CA LEU A 64 7.92 2.82 -5.62
C LEU A 64 8.58 3.64 -4.51
N THR A 65 9.26 4.71 -4.90
CA THR A 65 9.86 5.67 -3.97
C THR A 65 9.25 7.04 -4.19
N SER A 66 8.79 7.66 -3.11
CA SER A 66 8.28 9.02 -3.13
C SER A 66 8.77 9.79 -1.91
N ASP A 67 9.26 11.00 -2.15
CA ASP A 67 9.67 11.97 -1.13
C ASP A 67 8.74 13.20 -1.08
N GLY A 68 7.65 13.18 -1.83
CA GLY A 68 6.67 14.24 -1.89
C GLY A 68 5.52 14.08 -0.89
N GLU A 69 4.61 15.04 -0.93
CA GLU A 69 3.52 15.09 0.05
C GLU A 69 2.37 14.12 -0.26
N LYS A 70 2.13 13.82 -1.55
CA LYS A 70 0.91 13.10 -1.95
C LYS A 70 1.12 12.10 -3.09
N LEU A 71 0.54 10.91 -2.90
CA LEU A 71 0.28 9.91 -3.94
C LEU A 71 -1.24 9.69 -4.03
N ASN A 72 -1.83 10.04 -5.16
CA ASN A 72 -3.24 9.77 -5.45
C ASN A 72 -3.38 8.41 -6.17
N ASN A 73 -3.98 7.42 -5.50
CA ASN A 73 -4.30 6.10 -6.06
C ASN A 73 -5.81 5.81 -5.97
N ARG A 74 -6.63 6.84 -6.02
CA ARG A 74 -8.10 6.68 -5.94
C ARG A 74 -8.62 5.88 -7.13
N GLY A 75 -9.32 4.77 -6.85
CA GLY A 75 -9.77 3.84 -7.88
C GLY A 75 -8.66 3.18 -8.69
N GLY A 76 -7.39 3.54 -8.43
CA GLY A 76 -6.23 3.04 -9.15
C GLY A 76 -5.68 1.74 -8.58
N GLN A 77 -4.71 1.17 -9.27
CA GLN A 77 -4.09 -0.09 -8.89
C GLN A 77 -2.56 0.03 -8.87
N ILE A 78 -1.96 -0.40 -7.77
CA ILE A 78 -0.52 -0.59 -7.60
C ILE A 78 -0.31 -2.08 -7.37
N ILE A 79 0.24 -2.78 -8.35
CA ILE A 79 0.28 -4.25 -8.34
C ILE A 79 1.69 -4.76 -8.61
N SER A 80 2.12 -5.73 -7.81
CA SER A 80 3.27 -6.57 -8.14
C SER A 80 2.92 -8.05 -7.99
N LYS A 81 3.20 -8.86 -9.02
CA LYS A 81 3.03 -10.33 -8.91
C LYS A 81 4.10 -10.99 -8.04
N GLY A 82 5.17 -10.27 -7.72
CA GLY A 82 6.21 -10.65 -6.78
C GLY A 82 6.32 -9.65 -5.64
N LYS A 83 7.50 -9.08 -5.44
CA LYS A 83 7.76 -8.13 -4.37
C LYS A 83 7.23 -6.75 -4.70
N LEU A 84 6.50 -6.14 -3.76
CA LEU A 84 6.07 -4.75 -3.80
C LEU A 84 6.72 -3.99 -2.64
N ASP A 85 7.63 -3.08 -2.97
CA ASP A 85 8.26 -2.18 -2.01
C ASP A 85 7.76 -0.76 -2.22
N ILE A 86 7.21 -0.15 -1.18
CA ILE A 86 6.79 1.25 -1.19
C ILE A 86 7.57 1.99 -0.09
N THR A 87 8.40 2.95 -0.47
CA THR A 87 9.11 3.84 0.44
C THR A 87 8.66 5.27 0.21
N ALA A 88 7.81 5.76 1.10
CA ALA A 88 7.14 7.05 0.96
C ALA A 88 6.83 7.66 2.35
N LYS A 89 7.87 7.78 3.21
CA LYS A 89 7.74 8.07 4.66
C LYS A 89 7.06 9.38 5.02
N ASP A 90 7.11 10.35 4.12
CA ASP A 90 6.48 11.66 4.32
C ASP A 90 5.27 11.86 3.40
N THR A 91 4.97 10.87 2.55
CA THR A 91 3.90 10.92 1.57
C THR A 91 2.59 10.41 2.14
N SER A 92 1.50 11.12 1.86
CA SER A 92 0.14 10.68 2.10
C SER A 92 -0.40 9.93 0.88
N ILE A 93 -0.75 8.66 1.06
CA ILE A 93 -1.36 7.82 0.02
C ILE A 93 -2.88 7.83 0.21
N ASP A 94 -3.61 8.38 -0.77
CA ASP A 94 -5.06 8.21 -0.88
C ASP A 94 -5.36 7.07 -1.85
N SER A 95 -5.81 5.93 -1.32
CA SER A 95 -6.14 4.73 -2.10
C SER A 95 -7.64 4.41 -2.06
N SER A 96 -8.49 5.39 -1.75
CA SER A 96 -9.95 5.21 -1.67
C SER A 96 -10.51 4.55 -2.93
N GLY A 97 -11.18 3.39 -2.79
CA GLY A 97 -11.66 2.56 -3.89
C GLY A 97 -10.56 1.90 -4.73
N GLY A 98 -9.29 2.12 -4.40
CA GLY A 98 -8.14 1.56 -5.12
C GLY A 98 -7.56 0.32 -4.44
N TYR A 99 -6.55 -0.26 -5.08
CA TYR A 99 -5.90 -1.50 -4.66
C TYR A 99 -4.37 -1.34 -4.60
N ILE A 100 -3.78 -1.92 -3.57
CA ILE A 100 -2.35 -2.15 -3.43
C ILE A 100 -2.17 -3.66 -3.24
N VAL A 101 -1.60 -4.35 -4.22
CA VAL A 101 -1.55 -5.81 -4.25
C VAL A 101 -0.15 -6.30 -4.54
N GLY A 102 0.30 -7.31 -3.82
CA GLY A 102 1.61 -7.93 -4.03
C GLY A 102 1.68 -9.37 -3.54
N LYS A 103 2.69 -10.13 -4.00
CA LYS A 103 2.99 -11.41 -3.37
C LYS A 103 3.54 -11.19 -1.96
N ASN A 104 4.53 -10.32 -1.85
CA ASN A 104 5.07 -9.82 -0.59
C ASN A 104 5.04 -8.29 -0.63
N ILE A 105 4.46 -7.67 0.38
CA ILE A 105 4.36 -6.22 0.47
C ILE A 105 5.18 -5.70 1.64
N ALA A 106 6.07 -4.74 1.36
CA ALA A 106 6.72 -3.90 2.35
C ALA A 106 6.43 -2.43 2.05
N ALA A 107 5.60 -1.80 2.87
CA ALA A 107 5.23 -0.39 2.73
C ALA A 107 5.66 0.40 3.98
N ASP A 108 6.43 1.47 3.77
CA ASP A 108 6.84 2.44 4.79
C ASP A 108 6.42 3.84 4.30
N VAL A 109 5.33 4.36 4.85
CA VAL A 109 4.63 5.52 4.31
C VAL A 109 4.32 6.56 5.39
N GLY A 110 4.10 7.81 4.99
CA GLY A 110 3.66 8.85 5.90
C GLY A 110 2.23 8.57 6.38
N SER A 111 1.31 8.43 5.45
CA SER A 111 -0.03 7.97 5.76
C SER A 111 -0.65 7.16 4.62
N VAL A 112 -1.64 6.33 4.95
CA VAL A 112 -2.47 5.63 3.98
C VAL A 112 -3.92 5.74 4.38
N SER A 113 -4.78 6.07 3.41
CA SER A 113 -6.22 6.22 3.63
C SER A 113 -7.00 5.50 2.56
N GLY A 114 -8.01 4.75 3.00
CA GLY A 114 -8.95 4.02 2.13
C GLY A 114 -8.36 2.84 1.39
N GLY A 115 -9.19 2.20 0.58
CA GLY A 115 -8.81 1.14 -0.34
C GLY A 115 -8.46 -0.20 0.31
N LYS A 116 -7.89 -1.07 -0.52
CA LYS A 116 -7.55 -2.44 -0.15
C LYS A 116 -6.06 -2.70 -0.30
N ILE A 117 -5.46 -3.33 0.71
CA ILE A 117 -4.08 -3.82 0.69
C ILE A 117 -4.15 -5.34 0.81
N GLU A 118 -3.66 -6.05 -0.19
CA GLU A 118 -3.72 -7.50 -0.24
C GLU A 118 -2.37 -8.10 -0.60
N SER A 119 -1.81 -8.90 0.32
CA SER A 119 -0.62 -9.70 0.06
C SER A 119 -0.99 -11.19 -0.04
N TRP A 120 -0.41 -11.89 -1.01
CA TRP A 120 -0.60 -13.34 -1.11
C TRP A 120 0.24 -14.13 -0.11
N GLU A 121 1.35 -13.54 0.34
CA GLU A 121 2.22 -14.10 1.37
C GLU A 121 2.34 -13.11 2.54
N GLU A 122 3.40 -12.34 2.62
CA GLU A 122 3.72 -11.49 3.76
C GLU A 122 3.34 -10.02 3.53
N LEU A 123 2.77 -9.39 4.54
CA LEU A 123 2.46 -7.97 4.56
C LEU A 123 3.17 -7.27 5.71
N THR A 124 3.96 -6.27 5.40
CA THR A 124 4.45 -5.28 6.37
C THR A 124 3.99 -3.90 5.96
N LEU A 125 3.20 -3.25 6.80
CA LEU A 125 2.78 -1.86 6.67
C LEU A 125 3.30 -1.05 7.86
N ARG A 126 4.16 -0.07 7.60
CA ARG A 126 4.55 0.97 8.55
C ARG A 126 4.01 2.31 8.08
N ALA A 127 3.33 3.03 8.95
CA ALA A 127 2.78 4.33 8.64
C ALA A 127 2.80 5.25 9.87
N LYS A 128 2.91 6.55 9.68
CA LYS A 128 2.57 7.48 10.76
C LYS A 128 1.08 7.35 11.06
N LYS A 129 0.23 7.31 10.03
CA LYS A 129 -1.23 7.19 10.13
C LYS A 129 -1.80 6.22 9.11
N ALA A 130 -2.73 5.37 9.55
CA ALA A 130 -3.56 4.56 8.65
C ALA A 130 -5.03 4.76 9.04
N GLU A 131 -5.89 4.97 8.06
CA GLU A 131 -7.30 5.26 8.32
C GLU A 131 -8.23 4.80 7.20
N LYS A 132 -9.49 4.52 7.56
CA LYS A 132 -10.56 4.21 6.60
C LYS A 132 -10.22 3.06 5.65
N MET A 133 -9.37 2.13 6.08
CA MET A 133 -9.02 0.97 5.28
C MET A 133 -10.26 0.11 5.04
N GLU A 134 -10.53 -0.22 3.77
CA GLU A 134 -11.65 -1.10 3.41
C GLU A 134 -11.30 -2.57 3.69
N SER A 135 -10.07 -2.96 3.36
CA SER A 135 -9.57 -4.31 3.61
C SER A 135 -8.05 -4.32 3.73
N VAL A 136 -7.55 -5.12 4.67
CA VAL A 136 -6.12 -5.43 4.79
C VAL A 136 -5.98 -6.94 4.96
N ARG A 137 -5.36 -7.60 3.98
CA ARG A 137 -5.27 -9.06 3.95
C ARG A 137 -3.85 -9.53 3.71
N SER A 138 -3.48 -10.60 4.40
CA SER A 138 -2.23 -11.32 4.15
C SER A 138 -2.51 -12.83 4.10
N GLY A 139 -1.97 -13.51 3.08
CA GLY A 139 -2.09 -14.97 2.97
C GLY A 139 -1.25 -15.73 4.01
N ARG A 140 -0.22 -15.08 4.54
CA ARG A 140 0.63 -15.54 5.63
C ARG A 140 0.69 -14.46 6.71
N ASP A 141 1.88 -14.05 7.10
CA ASP A 141 2.11 -13.14 8.22
C ASP A 141 1.73 -11.70 7.88
N MET A 142 1.14 -11.03 8.86
CA MET A 142 0.76 -9.63 8.78
C MET A 142 1.46 -8.83 9.86
N LYS A 143 2.10 -7.74 9.47
CA LYS A 143 2.65 -6.77 10.41
C LYS A 143 2.15 -5.38 10.07
N ILE A 144 1.46 -4.74 11.02
CA ILE A 144 0.99 -3.35 10.91
C ILE A 144 1.54 -2.56 12.08
N GLU A 145 2.26 -1.48 11.79
CA GLU A 145 2.81 -0.55 12.77
C GLU A 145 2.38 0.86 12.43
N THR A 146 1.66 1.53 13.33
CA THR A 146 1.29 2.94 13.19
C THR A 146 1.80 3.77 14.36
N GLN A 147 2.13 5.04 14.11
CA GLN A 147 2.52 5.98 15.17
C GLN A 147 1.29 6.61 15.81
N ASP A 148 0.33 7.03 15.02
CA ASP A 148 -0.91 7.62 15.49
C ASP A 148 -1.92 6.55 15.95
N LYS A 149 -3.08 7.00 16.44
CA LYS A 149 -4.23 6.14 16.69
C LYS A 149 -4.61 5.37 15.43
N TYR A 150 -4.80 4.07 15.57
CA TYR A 150 -5.32 3.22 14.51
C TYR A 150 -6.71 2.66 14.88
N SER A 151 -7.72 3.09 14.15
CA SER A 151 -9.08 2.55 14.26
C SER A 151 -9.33 1.59 13.10
N MET A 152 -9.45 0.31 13.41
CA MET A 152 -9.62 -0.77 12.44
C MET A 152 -11.10 -0.96 12.14
N THR A 153 -11.60 -0.29 11.08
CA THR A 153 -13.02 -0.26 10.70
C THR A 153 -13.35 -1.23 9.56
N GLY A 154 -12.35 -1.66 8.80
CA GLY A 154 -12.51 -2.51 7.62
C GLY A 154 -12.45 -4.01 7.89
N GLN A 155 -12.09 -4.76 6.86
CA GLN A 155 -11.88 -6.20 6.93
C GLN A 155 -10.40 -6.52 7.07
N TYR A 156 -10.03 -7.34 8.05
CA TYR A 156 -8.67 -7.72 8.33
C TYR A 156 -8.57 -9.25 8.38
N TYR A 157 -7.61 -9.77 7.61
CA TYR A 157 -7.36 -11.20 7.53
C TYR A 157 -5.87 -11.49 7.54
N SER A 158 -5.42 -12.44 8.37
CA SER A 158 -4.08 -13.02 8.29
C SER A 158 -4.16 -14.53 8.30
N GLY A 159 -3.53 -15.16 7.31
CA GLY A 159 -3.41 -16.62 7.23
C GLY A 159 -2.35 -17.19 8.18
N GLY A 160 -1.39 -16.37 8.62
CA GLY A 160 -0.36 -16.66 9.60
C GLY A 160 -0.41 -15.74 10.81
N GLU A 161 0.75 -15.50 11.44
CA GLU A 161 0.85 -14.62 12.62
C GLU A 161 0.49 -13.17 12.26
N ALA A 162 -0.30 -12.51 13.11
CA ALA A 162 -0.59 -11.10 12.98
C ALA A 162 0.06 -10.30 14.12
N VAL A 163 0.83 -9.27 13.77
CA VAL A 163 1.43 -8.31 14.73
C VAL A 163 0.88 -6.93 14.41
N ILE A 164 0.11 -6.36 15.34
CA ILE A 164 -0.51 -5.04 15.16
C ILE A 164 -0.08 -4.14 16.32
N ARG A 165 0.61 -3.06 15.98
CA ARG A 165 1.06 -2.04 16.94
C ARG A 165 0.58 -0.66 16.52
N ALA A 166 -0.03 0.07 17.44
CA ALA A 166 -0.37 1.47 17.24
C ALA A 166 0.07 2.28 18.47
N THR A 167 1.11 3.11 18.31
CA THR A 167 1.67 3.88 19.45
C THR A 167 0.64 4.82 20.05
N GLY A 168 -0.14 5.53 19.25
CA GLY A 168 -1.15 6.50 19.69
C GLY A 168 -2.49 5.91 20.14
N GLY A 169 -2.65 4.59 20.12
CA GLY A 169 -3.86 3.87 20.52
C GLY A 169 -4.39 2.95 19.42
N LEU A 170 -4.97 1.83 19.82
CA LEU A 170 -5.54 0.83 18.92
C LEU A 170 -7.00 0.61 19.27
N GLU A 171 -7.85 0.63 18.23
CA GLU A 171 -9.27 0.34 18.37
C GLU A 171 -9.72 -0.68 17.33
N PHE A 172 -10.27 -1.79 17.79
CA PHE A 172 -11.06 -2.71 16.97
C PHE A 172 -12.50 -2.21 16.96
N ALA A 173 -12.89 -1.58 15.85
CA ALA A 173 -14.20 -0.94 15.74
C ALA A 173 -15.33 -1.98 15.58
N PRO A 174 -16.57 -1.68 16.01
CA PRO A 174 -17.67 -2.63 15.98
C PRO A 174 -18.09 -3.06 14.57
N GLU A 175 -17.86 -2.21 13.56
CA GLU A 175 -18.11 -2.50 12.15
C GLU A 175 -16.98 -3.30 11.49
N GLY A 176 -15.81 -3.37 12.13
CA GLY A 176 -14.65 -4.11 11.61
C GLY A 176 -14.87 -5.62 11.65
N LYS A 177 -14.27 -6.31 10.70
CA LYS A 177 -14.24 -7.79 10.64
C LYS A 177 -12.81 -8.27 10.74
N PHE A 178 -12.53 -9.11 11.73
CA PHE A 178 -11.19 -9.52 12.11
C PHE A 178 -11.11 -11.04 12.14
N GLU A 179 -10.29 -11.61 11.26
CA GLU A 179 -10.07 -13.05 11.15
C GLU A 179 -8.55 -13.32 11.11
N PHE A 180 -8.04 -13.99 12.12
CA PHE A 180 -6.62 -14.30 12.26
C PHE A 180 -6.49 -15.81 12.51
N ASN A 181 -5.89 -16.53 11.56
CA ASN A 181 -5.84 -18.00 11.60
C ASN A 181 -4.79 -18.56 12.57
N GLU A 182 -3.81 -17.73 12.97
CA GLU A 182 -2.78 -18.09 13.92
C GLU A 182 -2.71 -17.07 15.07
N ASN A 183 -1.56 -16.94 15.70
CA ASN A 183 -1.38 -16.04 16.82
C ASN A 183 -1.55 -14.57 16.40
N ILE A 184 -2.26 -13.82 17.20
CA ILE A 184 -2.32 -12.37 17.11
C ILE A 184 -1.60 -11.72 18.28
N LYS A 185 -0.69 -10.79 18.01
CA LYS A 185 -0.04 -9.91 18.98
C LYS A 185 -0.50 -8.49 18.75
N VAL A 186 -1.13 -7.90 19.75
CA VAL A 186 -1.55 -6.51 19.70
C VAL A 186 -0.87 -5.71 20.79
N SER A 187 -0.41 -4.50 20.46
CA SER A 187 0.22 -3.60 21.43
C SER A 187 -0.07 -2.15 21.12
N SER A 188 -0.09 -1.35 22.18
CA SER A 188 -0.17 0.11 22.09
C SER A 188 0.52 0.74 23.29
N ASP A 189 1.13 1.90 23.09
CA ASP A 189 1.74 2.65 24.19
C ASP A 189 0.70 3.52 24.93
N ALA A 190 -0.48 3.73 24.33
CA ALA A 190 -1.57 4.53 24.90
C ALA A 190 -2.71 3.66 25.44
N TYR A 191 -3.47 3.03 24.57
CA TYR A 191 -4.62 2.19 24.98
C TYR A 191 -4.99 1.19 23.88
N ILE A 192 -5.72 0.14 24.27
CA ILE A 192 -6.37 -0.81 23.35
C ILE A 192 -7.86 -0.83 23.70
N ILE A 193 -8.71 -0.57 22.71
CA ILE A 193 -10.15 -0.66 22.83
C ILE A 193 -10.64 -1.75 21.88
N ASN A 194 -11.35 -2.75 22.39
CA ASN A 194 -12.02 -3.75 21.55
C ASN A 194 -13.53 -3.56 21.65
N ARG A 195 -14.15 -3.18 20.55
CA ARG A 195 -15.58 -3.11 20.36
C ARG A 195 -16.09 -4.04 19.26
N GLY A 196 -15.15 -4.67 18.55
CA GLY A 196 -15.40 -5.63 17.48
C GLY A 196 -15.37 -7.08 17.97
N LEU A 197 -15.65 -7.99 17.07
CA LEU A 197 -15.51 -9.42 17.28
C LEU A 197 -14.16 -9.88 16.74
N LEU A 198 -13.27 -10.32 17.63
CA LEU A 198 -11.99 -10.96 17.25
C LEU A 198 -12.22 -12.46 17.26
N SER A 199 -11.93 -13.11 16.13
CA SER A 199 -11.93 -14.58 15.98
C SER A 199 -10.54 -15.09 15.58
N SER A 200 -10.16 -16.18 16.14
CA SER A 200 -8.93 -16.94 15.83
C SER A 200 -9.27 -18.41 15.62
#